data_523dbc54d2da7685d89a7a8d23d6eef6
#
_entry.id   523dbc54d2da7685d89a7a8d23d6eef6
#
_cell.length_a   1.000
_cell.length_b   1.000
_cell.length_c   1.000
_cell.angle_alpha   90.00
_cell.angle_beta   90.00
_cell.angle_gamma   90.00
#
_symmetry.space_group_name_H-M   'P 1'
#
loop_
_entity.id
_entity.type
_entity.pdbx_description
1 polymer ?
#
loop_
_entity_poly.entity_id
_entity_poly.type
_entity_poly.pdbx_seq_one_letter_code
_entity_poly.pdbx_strand_id
1 'polypeptide(L)'
;RSLVGSEMCIRDSVYVAQIAMGADQAQTLKAIREAEAYPGPSLVIAYAPCINHGLKAGMGKSQAEEAKAVECGYWHLWRFNPALEEEGKNPFMLDSKEPKWEGFQDFLKNEVRFASVMKQYPAEAADLFAACEEMAKKRYASYKRMEAMNWGE
;
A
#
# COMPACT_ATOMS: atom_id res chain seq x y z
N ARG A 1 8.80 22.31 -9.26
CA ARG A 1 7.51 21.96 -9.89
C ARG A 1 6.72 21.22 -8.85
N SER A 2 5.57 21.75 -8.49
CA SER A 2 4.65 21.18 -7.52
C SER A 2 4.14 19.80 -7.99
N LEU A 3 4.15 18.81 -7.10
CA LEU A 3 3.54 17.48 -7.32
C LEU A 3 2.01 17.55 -7.52
N VAL A 4 1.39 18.67 -7.16
CA VAL A 4 -0.06 18.91 -7.24
C VAL A 4 -0.62 18.72 -8.66
N GLY A 5 0.13 19.06 -9.71
CA GLY A 5 -0.29 18.81 -11.09
C GLY A 5 -0.19 17.34 -11.51
N SER A 6 0.70 16.57 -10.89
CA SER A 6 0.85 15.13 -11.15
C SER A 6 -0.27 14.31 -10.52
N GLU A 7 -0.74 14.71 -9.33
CA GLU A 7 -1.86 14.04 -8.66
C GLU A 7 -3.18 14.20 -9.42
N MET A 8 -3.43 15.36 -10.00
CA MET A 8 -4.63 15.56 -10.84
C MET A 8 -4.58 14.71 -12.12
N CYS A 9 -3.42 14.66 -12.79
CA CYS A 9 -3.25 13.81 -13.98
C CYS A 9 -3.36 12.30 -13.64
N ILE A 10 -2.91 11.89 -12.46
CA ILE A 10 -3.02 10.50 -12.00
C ILE A 10 -4.48 10.13 -11.73
N ARG A 11 -5.29 11.04 -11.20
CA ARG A 11 -6.69 10.75 -10.88
C ARG A 11 -7.58 10.58 -12.10
N ASP A 12 -7.31 11.31 -13.19
CA ASP A 12 -8.27 11.43 -14.30
C ASP A 12 -7.89 10.64 -15.54
N SER A 13 -6.66 10.10 -15.65
CA SER A 13 -6.20 9.49 -16.90
C SER A 13 -5.11 8.41 -16.75
N VAL A 14 -4.76 7.99 -15.54
CA VAL A 14 -3.71 7.00 -15.27
C VAL A 14 -4.27 5.83 -14.48
N TYR A 15 -4.09 4.62 -14.99
CA TYR A 15 -4.33 3.42 -14.18
C TYR A 15 -3.29 3.34 -13.06
N VAL A 16 -3.72 3.15 -11.83
CA VAL A 16 -2.81 3.02 -10.68
C VAL A 16 -3.16 1.77 -9.87
N ALA A 17 -2.16 0.97 -9.53
CA ALA A 17 -2.34 -0.17 -8.66
C ALA A 17 -1.25 -0.23 -7.57
N GLN A 18 -1.64 -0.61 -6.38
CA GLN A 18 -0.74 -0.89 -5.27
C GLN A 18 -0.80 -2.38 -4.96
N ILE A 19 0.35 -3.05 -5.05
CA ILE A 19 0.45 -4.51 -5.00
C ILE A 19 1.51 -4.97 -3.98
N ALA A 20 1.41 -6.24 -3.57
CA ALA A 20 2.45 -6.97 -2.85
C ALA A 20 2.37 -8.45 -3.24
N MET A 21 3.32 -8.94 -4.02
CA MET A 21 3.28 -10.28 -4.61
C MET A 21 3.26 -11.37 -3.54
N GLY A 22 3.98 -11.21 -2.44
CA GLY A 22 4.00 -12.16 -1.34
C GLY A 22 2.70 -12.20 -0.53
N ALA A 23 1.86 -11.15 -0.61
CA ALA A 23 0.58 -11.08 0.09
C ALA A 23 -0.57 -11.67 -0.74
N ASP A 24 -0.66 -11.29 -2.03
CA ASP A 24 -1.69 -11.77 -2.94
C ASP A 24 -1.18 -11.80 -4.38
N GLN A 25 -0.85 -13.01 -4.85
CA GLN A 25 -0.37 -13.23 -6.21
C GLN A 25 -1.50 -13.05 -7.25
N ALA A 26 -2.72 -13.38 -6.90
CA ALA A 26 -3.86 -13.26 -7.81
C ALA A 26 -4.20 -11.77 -8.05
N GLN A 27 -4.20 -10.96 -7.00
CA GLN A 27 -4.36 -9.50 -7.10
C GLN A 27 -3.23 -8.88 -7.93
N THR A 28 -1.98 -9.29 -7.68
CA THR A 28 -0.81 -8.83 -8.43
C THR A 28 -0.93 -9.11 -9.93
N LEU A 29 -1.29 -10.35 -10.31
CA LEU A 29 -1.50 -10.70 -11.72
C LEU A 29 -2.67 -9.94 -12.35
N LYS A 30 -3.74 -9.74 -11.60
CA LYS A 30 -4.90 -8.98 -12.05
C LYS A 30 -4.52 -7.52 -12.31
N ALA A 31 -3.82 -6.89 -11.37
CA ALA A 31 -3.36 -5.50 -11.51
C ALA A 31 -2.45 -5.31 -12.73
N ILE A 32 -1.52 -6.24 -12.97
CA ILE A 32 -0.61 -6.17 -14.13
C ILE A 32 -1.39 -6.33 -15.44
N ARG A 33 -2.34 -7.27 -15.52
CA ARG A 33 -3.16 -7.46 -16.72
C ARG A 33 -4.06 -6.26 -17.01
N GLU A 34 -4.65 -5.66 -15.98
CA GLU A 34 -5.46 -4.45 -16.13
C GLU A 34 -4.58 -3.26 -16.58
N ALA A 35 -3.36 -3.13 -16.01
CA ALA A 35 -2.40 -2.11 -16.41
C ALA A 35 -1.94 -2.25 -17.87
N GLU A 36 -1.75 -3.48 -18.35
CA GLU A 36 -1.40 -3.79 -19.75
C GLU A 36 -2.56 -3.50 -20.72
N ALA A 37 -3.78 -3.80 -20.29
CA ALA A 37 -4.98 -3.60 -21.12
C ALA A 37 -5.46 -2.14 -21.14
N TYR A 38 -5.04 -1.31 -20.18
CA TYR A 38 -5.45 0.09 -20.10
C TYR A 38 -4.88 0.91 -21.26
N PRO A 39 -5.70 1.70 -22.00
CA PRO A 39 -5.26 2.41 -23.21
C PRO A 39 -4.43 3.68 -22.93
N GLY A 40 -4.10 3.95 -21.67
CA GLY A 40 -3.32 5.10 -21.22
C GLY A 40 -2.08 4.70 -20.42
N PRO A 41 -1.41 5.66 -19.78
CA PRO A 41 -0.29 5.36 -18.88
C PRO A 41 -0.76 4.59 -17.65
N SER A 42 0.08 3.66 -17.19
CA SER A 42 -0.20 2.83 -16.03
C SER A 42 0.95 2.87 -15.03
N LEU A 43 0.63 2.95 -13.74
CA LEU A 43 1.59 2.93 -12.64
C LEU A 43 1.26 1.78 -11.69
N VAL A 44 2.19 0.85 -11.53
CA VAL A 44 2.08 -0.24 -10.56
C VAL A 44 3.12 -0.04 -9.47
N ILE A 45 2.66 0.15 -8.23
CA ILE A 45 3.48 0.38 -7.05
C ILE A 45 3.57 -0.92 -6.26
N ALA A 46 4.73 -1.56 -6.30
CA ALA A 46 4.97 -2.82 -5.60
C ALA A 46 5.72 -2.61 -4.29
N TYR A 47 5.23 -3.22 -3.20
CA TYR A 47 5.99 -3.28 -1.96
C TYR A 47 7.11 -4.30 -2.07
N ALA A 48 8.30 -3.94 -1.60
CA ALA A 48 9.41 -4.85 -1.40
C ALA A 48 10.20 -4.45 -0.14
N PRO A 49 10.61 -5.41 0.71
CA PRO A 49 11.51 -5.14 1.82
C PRO A 49 12.85 -4.59 1.33
N CYS A 50 13.45 -3.70 2.11
CA CYS A 50 14.70 -3.05 1.75
C CYS A 50 15.88 -4.05 1.80
N ILE A 51 16.51 -4.30 0.65
CA ILE A 51 17.67 -5.21 0.56
C ILE A 51 18.91 -4.67 1.27
N ASN A 52 19.08 -3.35 1.34
CA ASN A 52 20.23 -2.71 1.97
C ASN A 52 20.21 -2.84 3.51
N HIS A 53 19.05 -2.64 4.12
CA HIS A 53 18.88 -2.79 5.57
C HIS A 53 18.65 -4.25 5.97
N GLY A 54 18.00 -5.02 5.11
CA GLY A 54 17.67 -6.41 5.33
C GLY A 54 16.52 -6.65 6.30
N LEU A 55 16.22 -7.93 6.47
CA LEU A 55 15.25 -8.43 7.44
C LEU A 55 15.97 -9.22 8.53
N LYS A 56 15.52 -9.13 9.78
CA LYS A 56 16.06 -9.96 10.88
C LYS A 56 15.97 -11.46 10.59
N ALA A 57 14.91 -11.88 9.89
CA ALA A 57 14.68 -13.28 9.51
C ALA A 57 15.43 -13.72 8.25
N GLY A 58 16.20 -12.82 7.63
CA GLY A 58 16.91 -13.03 6.37
C GLY A 58 16.05 -12.72 5.14
N MET A 59 16.71 -12.30 4.05
CA MET A 59 16.04 -11.86 2.81
C MET A 59 15.25 -12.94 2.08
N GLY A 60 15.53 -14.22 2.33
CA GLY A 60 14.72 -15.34 1.81
C GLY A 60 13.28 -15.37 2.35
N LYS A 61 12.96 -14.53 3.33
CA LYS A 61 11.60 -14.36 3.88
C LYS A 61 10.89 -13.12 3.37
N SER A 62 11.39 -12.46 2.33
CA SER A 62 10.82 -11.21 1.78
C SER A 62 9.34 -11.33 1.47
N GLN A 63 8.91 -12.38 0.78
CA GLN A 63 7.48 -12.57 0.46
C GLN A 63 6.61 -12.78 1.70
N ALA A 64 7.13 -13.50 2.71
CA ALA A 64 6.42 -13.66 3.97
C ALA A 64 6.30 -12.32 4.74
N GLU A 65 7.30 -11.45 4.62
CA GLU A 65 7.26 -10.11 5.21
C GLU A 65 6.32 -9.17 4.45
N GLU A 66 6.23 -9.28 3.12
CA GLU A 66 5.22 -8.59 2.31
C GLU A 66 3.80 -8.99 2.74
N ALA A 67 3.56 -10.29 2.97
CA ALA A 67 2.28 -10.77 3.47
C ALA A 67 1.94 -10.17 4.84
N LYS A 68 2.88 -10.12 5.78
CA LYS A 68 2.70 -9.49 7.08
C LYS A 68 2.44 -7.99 6.97
N ALA A 69 3.14 -7.28 6.07
CA ALA A 69 2.93 -5.86 5.84
C ALA A 69 1.48 -5.55 5.45
N VAL A 70 0.88 -6.40 4.61
CA VAL A 70 -0.52 -6.27 4.21
C VAL A 70 -1.46 -6.70 5.35
N GLU A 71 -1.17 -7.82 6.01
CA GLU A 71 -2.00 -8.34 7.09
C GLU A 71 -2.13 -7.36 8.26
N CYS A 72 -1.04 -6.70 8.65
CA CYS A 72 -1.04 -5.73 9.75
C CYS A 72 -1.47 -4.31 9.34
N GLY A 73 -1.73 -4.04 8.06
CA GLY A 73 -2.18 -2.73 7.59
C GLY A 73 -1.06 -1.70 7.37
N TYR A 74 0.20 -2.13 7.36
CA TYR A 74 1.30 -1.27 6.97
C TYR A 74 1.25 -0.93 5.47
N TRP A 75 0.90 -1.92 4.63
CA TRP A 75 0.69 -1.80 3.20
C TRP A 75 -0.71 -2.25 2.83
N HIS A 76 -1.33 -1.60 1.82
CA HIS A 76 -2.67 -1.93 1.37
C HIS A 76 -2.65 -2.27 -0.12
N LEU A 77 -3.49 -3.21 -0.53
CA LEU A 77 -3.68 -3.58 -1.92
C LEU A 77 -4.92 -2.86 -2.45
N TRP A 78 -4.78 -2.15 -3.55
CA TRP A 78 -5.89 -1.45 -4.20
C TRP A 78 -5.56 -1.20 -5.67
N ARG A 79 -6.59 -0.94 -6.46
CA ARG A 79 -6.49 -0.57 -7.86
C ARG A 79 -7.40 0.61 -8.14
N PHE A 80 -6.95 1.49 -9.01
CA PHE A 80 -7.71 2.60 -9.54
C PHE A 80 -7.71 2.53 -11.06
N ASN A 81 -8.87 2.33 -11.66
CA ASN A 81 -9.04 2.24 -13.11
C ASN A 81 -10.00 3.34 -13.59
N PRO A 82 -9.50 4.44 -14.18
CA PRO A 82 -10.34 5.55 -14.63
C PRO A 82 -11.40 5.14 -15.66
N ALA A 83 -11.15 4.12 -16.49
CA ALA A 83 -12.10 3.66 -17.49
C ALA A 83 -13.45 3.19 -16.90
N LEU A 84 -13.47 2.84 -15.62
CA LEU A 84 -14.71 2.44 -14.95
C LEU A 84 -15.65 3.62 -14.67
N GLU A 85 -15.14 4.85 -14.58
CA GLU A 85 -15.99 6.05 -14.46
C GLU A 85 -16.86 6.24 -15.69
N GLU A 86 -16.34 5.98 -16.89
CA GLU A 86 -17.10 6.07 -18.13
C GLU A 86 -18.24 5.04 -18.17
N GLU A 87 -18.11 3.94 -17.41
CA GLU A 87 -19.15 2.93 -17.23
C GLU A 87 -20.11 3.24 -16.06
N GLY A 88 -19.96 4.38 -15.38
CA GLY A 88 -20.72 4.74 -14.18
C GLY A 88 -20.40 3.88 -12.96
N LYS A 89 -19.23 3.26 -12.92
CA LYS A 89 -18.76 2.43 -11.82
C LYS A 89 -17.67 3.15 -11.01
N ASN A 90 -17.54 2.79 -9.72
CA ASN A 90 -16.44 3.30 -8.90
C ASN A 90 -15.08 2.83 -9.48
N PRO A 91 -14.18 3.75 -9.86
CA PRO A 91 -12.85 3.41 -10.36
C PRO A 91 -11.92 2.85 -9.29
N PHE A 92 -12.19 3.10 -8.01
CA PHE A 92 -11.37 2.65 -6.89
C PHE A 92 -11.85 1.32 -6.34
N MET A 93 -10.94 0.36 -6.24
CA MET A 93 -11.21 -0.98 -5.71
C MET A 93 -10.21 -1.29 -4.59
N LEU A 94 -10.69 -1.45 -3.36
CA LEU A 94 -9.87 -1.86 -2.23
C LEU A 94 -9.80 -3.39 -2.19
N ASP A 95 -8.66 -3.95 -2.56
CA ASP A 95 -8.44 -5.41 -2.59
C ASP A 95 -8.00 -5.97 -1.23
N SER A 96 -7.47 -5.12 -0.33
CA SER A 96 -7.07 -5.52 1.02
C SER A 96 -8.27 -5.86 1.89
N LYS A 97 -8.14 -6.95 2.64
CA LYS A 97 -9.04 -7.26 3.76
C LYS A 97 -8.81 -6.27 4.91
N GLU A 98 -9.70 -6.32 5.92
CA GLU A 98 -9.52 -5.54 7.14
C GLU A 98 -8.23 -5.93 7.85
N PRO A 99 -7.35 -4.97 8.18
CA PRO A 99 -6.06 -5.25 8.79
C PRO A 99 -6.16 -5.76 10.24
N LYS A 100 -5.25 -6.64 10.61
CA LYS A 100 -5.02 -7.08 12.00
C LYS A 100 -4.00 -6.15 12.65
N TRP A 101 -4.46 -5.04 13.20
CA TRP A 101 -3.61 -3.97 13.75
C TRP A 101 -2.70 -4.41 14.90
N GLU A 102 -3.06 -5.44 15.63
CA GLU A 102 -2.24 -6.01 16.72
C GLU A 102 -0.85 -6.47 16.26
N GLY A 103 -0.69 -6.81 14.99
CA GLY A 103 0.59 -7.21 14.39
C GLY A 103 1.48 -6.04 13.93
N PHE A 104 0.97 -4.80 13.93
CA PHE A 104 1.64 -3.66 13.32
C PHE A 104 2.98 -3.32 13.97
N GLN A 105 3.01 -3.27 15.30
CA GLN A 105 4.22 -2.93 16.05
C GLN A 105 5.29 -4.02 15.91
N ASP A 106 4.89 -5.29 15.86
CA ASP A 106 5.83 -6.40 15.68
C ASP A 106 6.39 -6.44 14.25
N PHE A 107 5.59 -6.08 13.26
CA PHE A 107 6.08 -5.90 11.89
C PHE A 107 7.18 -4.83 11.83
N LEU A 108 6.98 -3.65 12.41
CA LEU A 108 8.00 -2.59 12.45
C LEU A 108 9.30 -3.05 13.10
N LYS A 109 9.22 -3.84 14.17
CA LYS A 109 10.41 -4.35 14.88
C LYS A 109 11.18 -5.42 14.09
N ASN A 110 10.55 -6.08 13.11
CA ASN A 110 11.18 -7.09 12.27
C ASN A 110 12.02 -6.50 11.14
N GLU A 111 11.65 -5.34 10.63
CA GLU A 111 12.46 -4.65 9.63
C GLU A 111 13.62 -3.90 10.28
N VAL A 112 14.84 -4.20 9.83
CA VAL A 112 16.07 -3.63 10.42
C VAL A 112 16.08 -2.10 10.34
N ARG A 113 15.55 -1.50 9.27
CA ARG A 113 15.45 -0.05 9.11
C ARG A 113 14.66 0.63 10.22
N PHE A 114 13.59 0.03 10.71
CA PHE A 114 12.81 0.55 11.83
C PHE A 114 13.42 0.16 13.17
N ALA A 115 13.92 -1.08 13.30
CA ALA A 115 14.59 -1.52 14.50
C ALA A 115 15.83 -0.68 14.85
N SER A 116 16.51 -0.10 13.86
CA SER A 116 17.64 0.79 14.08
C SER A 116 17.23 2.11 14.75
N VAL A 117 16.03 2.61 14.47
CA VAL A 117 15.48 3.82 15.11
C VAL A 117 15.33 3.62 16.62
N MET A 118 14.90 2.43 17.05
CA MET A 118 14.81 2.10 18.49
C MET A 118 16.15 2.14 19.21
N LYS A 119 17.25 1.85 18.49
CA LYS A 119 18.60 1.89 19.05
C LYS A 119 19.20 3.29 19.07
N GLN A 120 18.90 4.08 18.03
CA GLN A 120 19.46 5.42 17.86
C GLN A 120 18.68 6.48 18.64
N TYR A 121 17.36 6.33 18.74
CA TYR A 121 16.42 7.30 19.33
C TYR A 121 15.43 6.59 20.25
N PRO A 122 15.88 5.97 21.35
CA PRO A 122 15.02 5.13 22.21
C PRO A 122 13.91 5.92 22.91
N ALA A 123 14.09 7.20 23.17
CA ALA A 123 13.09 8.05 23.82
C ALA A 123 11.93 8.39 22.85
N GLU A 124 12.23 8.65 21.60
CA GLU A 124 11.26 9.08 20.58
C GLU A 124 10.65 7.91 19.79
N ALA A 125 11.31 6.77 19.77
CA ALA A 125 10.91 5.63 18.93
C ALA A 125 9.49 5.12 19.23
N ALA A 126 9.09 5.11 20.49
CA ALA A 126 7.76 4.66 20.90
C ALA A 126 6.66 5.58 20.33
N ASP A 127 6.84 6.89 20.42
CA ASP A 127 5.89 7.87 19.92
C ASP A 127 5.84 7.86 18.38
N LEU A 128 7.01 7.73 17.73
CA LEU A 128 7.08 7.62 16.26
C LEU A 128 6.37 6.37 15.75
N PHE A 129 6.50 5.24 16.41
CA PHE A 129 5.85 4.00 16.00
C PHE A 129 4.34 4.03 16.26
N ALA A 130 3.90 4.63 17.37
CA ALA A 130 2.49 4.86 17.64
C ALA A 130 1.86 5.80 16.59
N ALA A 131 2.54 6.89 16.24
CA ALA A 131 2.10 7.81 15.20
C ALA A 131 2.05 7.14 13.82
N CYS A 132 3.01 6.27 13.50
CA CYS A 132 3.03 5.50 12.25
C CYS A 132 1.81 4.59 12.13
N GLU A 133 1.45 3.89 13.20
CA GLU A 133 0.25 3.03 13.25
C GLU A 133 -1.03 3.86 13.10
N GLU A 134 -1.14 4.98 13.80
CA GLU A 134 -2.30 5.87 13.69
C GLU A 134 -2.47 6.41 12.25
N MET A 135 -1.36 6.81 11.62
CA MET A 135 -1.39 7.25 10.22
C MET A 135 -1.79 6.12 9.27
N ALA A 136 -1.36 4.89 9.52
CA ALA A 136 -1.77 3.73 8.73
C ALA A 136 -3.29 3.48 8.85
N LYS A 137 -3.85 3.57 10.05
CA LYS A 137 -5.30 3.50 10.29
C LYS A 137 -6.07 4.60 9.58
N LYS A 138 -5.60 5.84 9.63
CA LYS A 138 -6.20 6.98 8.92
C LYS A 138 -6.16 6.77 7.40
N ARG A 139 -5.06 6.24 6.86
CA ARG A 139 -4.92 5.92 5.44
C ARG A 139 -5.89 4.82 5.01
N TYR A 140 -6.02 3.75 5.77
CA TYR A 140 -7.01 2.69 5.51
C TYR A 140 -8.44 3.23 5.53
N ALA A 141 -8.79 4.05 6.52
CA ALA A 141 -10.09 4.72 6.57
C ALA A 141 -10.35 5.61 5.35
N SER A 142 -9.30 6.24 4.79
CA SER A 142 -9.42 7.01 3.54
C SER A 142 -9.71 6.12 2.35
N TYR A 143 -9.04 4.97 2.23
CA TYR A 143 -9.34 3.99 1.18
C TYR A 143 -10.77 3.45 1.28
N LYS A 144 -11.25 3.17 2.48
CA LYS A 144 -12.66 2.76 2.69
C LYS A 144 -13.66 3.85 2.25
N ARG A 145 -13.34 5.12 2.48
CA ARG A 145 -14.17 6.23 1.98
C ARG A 145 -14.16 6.29 0.46
N MET A 146 -13.00 6.14 -0.18
CA MET A 146 -12.88 6.13 -1.64
C MET A 146 -13.65 4.96 -2.27
N GLU A 147 -13.62 3.78 -1.64
CA GLU A 147 -14.40 2.61 -2.07
C GLU A 147 -15.92 2.86 -1.98
N ALA A 148 -16.36 3.64 -0.99
CA ALA A 148 -17.76 3.95 -0.76
C ALA A 148 -18.25 5.20 -1.50
N MET A 149 -17.37 5.94 -2.19
CA MET A 149 -17.75 7.15 -2.94
C MET A 149 -18.61 6.79 -4.14
N ASN A 150 -19.61 7.64 -4.39
CA ASN A 150 -20.34 7.65 -5.66
C ASN A 150 -19.58 8.53 -6.65
N TRP A 151 -19.09 7.93 -7.73
CA TRP A 151 -18.28 8.61 -8.77
C TRP A 151 -19.11 9.02 -9.99
N GLY A 152 -20.42 8.77 -9.95
CA GLY A 152 -21.33 8.99 -11.08
C GLY A 152 -22.22 10.25 -10.95
N GLU A 153 -21.90 11.19 -10.04
CA GLU A 153 -22.61 12.46 -9.88
C GLU A 153 -21.68 13.66 -10.02
#